data_48d7ae5c555f6635c153407d49195f4d
#
_entry.id   48d7ae5c555f6635c153407d49195f4d
#
_cell.length_a   1.000
_cell.length_b   1.000
_cell.length_c   1.000
_cell.angle_alpha   90.00
_cell.angle_beta   90.00
_cell.angle_gamma   90.00
#
_symmetry.space_group_name_H-M   'P 1'
#
loop_
_entity.id
_entity.type
_entity.pdbx_description
1 polymer ?
#
loop_
_entity_poly.entity_id
_entity_poly.type
_entity_poly.pdbx_seq_one_letter_code
_entity_poly.pdbx_strand_id
1 'polypeptide(L)'
;LIFVNASNWLWIDKHSKVLGGLAMPWSYSVNAVLYQSHKHKANQKEILLTDVTEMDQEKSVVVLVIGESARRQNFSLYGYSRNTNPLLATIPNVSVFKAKSAATYTTASVKSILDYKETSDLYELLPNYLYRNGVEVIWRTSNWGEPPIHIKHYQPEKELKANCQGEACAYDEVLLTGLKEQILASNKNKLFVVLHTSTSHGPQYSKKYPPRFEVFKPVCNSVELGNCSHDELINAYDNTIVYTDY
;
A
#
# COMPACT_ATOMS: atom_id res chain seq x y z
N LEU A 1 -26.55 -25.95 6.67
CA LEU A 1 -25.26 -26.55 6.25
C LEU A 1 -24.26 -25.52 5.74
N ILE A 2 -24.69 -24.48 4.98
CA ILE A 2 -23.79 -23.45 4.43
C ILE A 2 -23.07 -22.63 5.54
N PHE A 3 -23.74 -22.37 6.66
CA PHE A 3 -23.25 -21.51 7.74
C PHE A 3 -22.26 -22.16 8.73
N VAL A 4 -21.99 -23.45 8.59
CA VAL A 4 -21.24 -24.26 9.59
C VAL A 4 -19.75 -24.43 9.23
N ASN A 5 -19.35 -24.11 8.00
CA ASN A 5 -17.98 -24.33 7.54
C ASN A 5 -17.37 -23.07 6.89
N ALA A 6 -16.22 -22.64 7.40
CA ALA A 6 -15.50 -21.47 6.89
C ALA A 6 -15.15 -21.59 5.39
N SER A 7 -14.87 -22.80 4.89
CA SER A 7 -14.57 -23.04 3.48
C SER A 7 -15.75 -22.70 2.57
N ASN A 8 -16.98 -22.86 3.04
CA ASN A 8 -18.19 -22.50 2.29
C ASN A 8 -18.32 -20.99 2.15
N TRP A 9 -17.94 -20.23 3.17
CA TRP A 9 -17.93 -18.78 3.12
C TRP A 9 -16.88 -18.26 2.15
N LEU A 10 -15.68 -18.81 2.15
CA LEU A 10 -14.62 -18.48 1.19
C LEU A 10 -15.06 -18.80 -0.24
N TRP A 11 -15.76 -19.92 -0.43
CA TRP A 11 -16.28 -20.28 -1.75
C TRP A 11 -17.37 -19.29 -2.22
N ILE A 12 -18.30 -18.91 -1.33
CA ILE A 12 -19.34 -17.90 -1.62
C ILE A 12 -18.70 -16.56 -1.94
N ASP A 13 -17.72 -16.13 -1.18
CA ASP A 13 -17.00 -14.87 -1.41
C ASP A 13 -16.30 -14.88 -2.78
N LYS A 14 -15.55 -15.93 -3.08
CA LYS A 14 -14.86 -16.12 -4.37
C LYS A 14 -15.82 -16.10 -5.57
N HIS A 15 -17.03 -16.60 -5.41
CA HIS A 15 -18.04 -16.68 -6.46
C HIS A 15 -19.17 -15.65 -6.30
N SER A 16 -19.02 -14.70 -5.41
CA SER A 16 -20.07 -13.73 -5.04
C SER A 16 -20.63 -12.93 -6.24
N LYS A 17 -19.78 -12.56 -7.18
CA LYS A 17 -20.22 -11.85 -8.40
C LYS A 17 -21.12 -12.70 -9.29
N VAL A 18 -20.83 -13.99 -9.43
CA VAL A 18 -21.65 -14.93 -10.22
C VAL A 18 -22.93 -15.28 -9.47
N LEU A 19 -22.83 -15.61 -8.18
CA LEU A 19 -23.97 -15.93 -7.32
C LEU A 19 -24.92 -14.75 -7.18
N GLY A 20 -24.38 -13.53 -7.02
CA GLY A 20 -25.17 -12.31 -6.99
C GLY A 20 -25.94 -12.07 -8.29
N GLY A 21 -25.35 -12.39 -9.44
CA GLY A 21 -26.03 -12.33 -10.74
C GLY A 21 -27.15 -13.36 -10.90
N LEU A 22 -26.99 -14.54 -10.29
CA LEU A 22 -27.98 -15.62 -10.36
C LEU A 22 -29.14 -15.45 -9.37
N ALA A 23 -28.97 -14.64 -8.32
CA ALA A 23 -29.98 -14.41 -7.28
C ALA A 23 -31.03 -13.37 -7.72
N MET A 24 -31.71 -13.63 -8.83
CA MET A 24 -32.80 -12.81 -9.36
C MET A 24 -34.08 -12.93 -8.48
N PRO A 25 -34.90 -11.88 -8.30
CA PRO A 25 -34.76 -10.48 -8.81
C PRO A 25 -33.98 -9.55 -7.89
N TRP A 26 -33.52 -10.01 -6.73
CA TRP A 26 -32.85 -9.18 -5.70
C TRP A 26 -31.53 -8.57 -6.18
N SER A 27 -30.80 -9.27 -7.05
CA SER A 27 -29.54 -8.77 -7.59
C SER A 27 -29.68 -7.44 -8.34
N TYR A 28 -30.77 -7.25 -9.08
CA TYR A 28 -31.02 -5.98 -9.78
C TYR A 28 -31.27 -4.83 -8.82
N SER A 29 -32.10 -5.06 -7.78
CA SER A 29 -32.41 -4.05 -6.77
C SER A 29 -31.17 -3.64 -5.99
N VAL A 30 -30.39 -4.62 -5.51
CA VAL A 30 -29.12 -4.37 -4.80
C VAL A 30 -28.11 -3.65 -5.69
N ASN A 31 -27.91 -4.14 -6.91
CA ASN A 31 -26.97 -3.49 -7.85
C ASN A 31 -27.40 -2.09 -8.26
N ALA A 32 -28.71 -1.83 -8.40
CA ALA A 32 -29.24 -0.50 -8.66
C ALA A 32 -28.94 0.47 -7.49
N VAL A 33 -29.15 0.04 -6.25
CA VAL A 33 -28.83 0.83 -5.06
C VAL A 33 -27.32 1.09 -4.97
N LEU A 34 -26.51 0.05 -5.17
CA LEU A 34 -25.06 0.17 -5.18
C LEU A 34 -24.58 1.13 -6.28
N TYR A 35 -25.12 1.01 -7.49
CA TYR A 35 -24.81 1.91 -8.59
C TYR A 35 -25.14 3.36 -8.26
N GLN A 36 -26.33 3.63 -7.71
CA GLN A 36 -26.70 4.99 -7.30
C GLN A 36 -25.78 5.52 -6.19
N SER A 37 -25.42 4.68 -5.21
CA SER A 37 -24.47 5.04 -4.15
C SER A 37 -23.08 5.36 -4.72
N HIS A 38 -22.57 4.52 -5.62
CA HIS A 38 -21.29 4.79 -6.30
C HIS A 38 -21.33 6.05 -7.15
N LYS A 39 -22.43 6.26 -7.90
CA LYS A 39 -22.63 7.47 -8.70
C LYS A 39 -22.70 8.73 -7.82
N HIS A 40 -23.39 8.65 -6.68
CA HIS A 40 -23.43 9.77 -5.73
C HIS A 40 -22.03 10.08 -5.18
N LYS A 41 -21.28 9.08 -4.75
CA LYS A 41 -19.90 9.26 -4.28
C LYS A 41 -18.98 9.81 -5.37
N ALA A 42 -19.08 9.32 -6.61
CA ALA A 42 -18.29 9.80 -7.74
C ALA A 42 -18.61 11.27 -8.13
N ASN A 43 -19.82 11.74 -7.81
CA ASN A 43 -20.25 13.11 -8.09
C ASN A 43 -20.00 14.07 -6.90
N GLN A 44 -19.49 13.58 -5.76
CA GLN A 44 -19.10 14.45 -4.66
C GLN A 44 -17.93 15.33 -5.12
N LYS A 45 -18.05 16.64 -4.87
CA LYS A 45 -16.95 17.57 -5.09
C LYS A 45 -15.95 17.46 -3.94
N GLU A 46 -14.70 17.41 -4.28
CA GLU A 46 -13.60 17.48 -3.32
C GLU A 46 -13.59 18.85 -2.62
N ILE A 47 -13.49 18.84 -1.31
CA ILE A 47 -13.36 20.05 -0.49
C ILE A 47 -11.88 20.40 -0.45
N LEU A 48 -11.54 21.52 -1.08
CA LEU A 48 -10.17 22.03 -1.05
C LEU A 48 -9.87 22.68 0.32
N LEU A 49 -8.70 22.38 0.85
CA LEU A 49 -8.20 22.99 2.07
C LEU A 49 -7.69 24.43 1.77
N THR A 50 -7.57 25.24 2.81
CA THR A 50 -7.02 26.59 2.68
C THR A 50 -5.59 26.56 2.17
N ASP A 51 -5.27 27.41 1.21
CA ASP A 51 -3.92 27.53 0.66
C ASP A 51 -2.89 27.91 1.72
N VAL A 52 -1.67 27.44 1.54
CA VAL A 52 -0.54 27.86 2.38
C VAL A 52 -0.19 29.30 2.06
N THR A 53 -0.15 30.15 3.08
CA THR A 53 0.19 31.57 2.93
C THR A 53 1.68 31.82 2.86
N GLU A 54 2.46 31.04 3.62
CA GLU A 54 3.93 31.14 3.64
C GLU A 54 4.56 29.76 3.80
N MET A 55 5.62 29.50 3.03
CA MET A 55 6.50 28.35 3.23
C MET A 55 7.92 28.87 3.46
N ASP A 56 8.63 28.30 4.43
CA ASP A 56 10.04 28.60 4.60
C ASP A 56 10.84 28.15 3.34
N GLN A 57 11.97 28.82 3.11
CA GLN A 57 12.82 28.57 1.94
C GLN A 57 13.86 27.46 2.15
N GLU A 58 13.85 26.83 3.33
CA GLU A 58 14.77 25.75 3.64
C GLU A 58 14.47 24.52 2.79
N LYS A 59 15.51 23.90 2.21
CA LYS A 59 15.34 22.69 1.41
C LYS A 59 15.01 21.50 2.32
N SER A 60 13.90 20.84 2.06
CA SER A 60 13.51 19.62 2.78
C SER A 60 12.91 18.56 1.86
N VAL A 61 13.24 17.32 2.15
CA VAL A 61 12.67 16.14 1.46
C VAL A 61 12.02 15.26 2.52
N VAL A 62 10.72 15.03 2.37
CA VAL A 62 9.98 14.10 3.21
C VAL A 62 9.64 12.87 2.38
N VAL A 63 10.00 11.68 2.87
CA VAL A 63 9.69 10.41 2.22
C VAL A 63 8.67 9.66 3.08
N LEU A 64 7.53 9.34 2.50
CA LEU A 64 6.50 8.49 3.08
C LEU A 64 6.54 7.12 2.40
N VAL A 65 6.91 6.08 3.13
CA VAL A 65 6.82 4.70 2.65
C VAL A 65 5.52 4.08 3.17
N ILE A 66 4.65 3.69 2.25
CA ILE A 66 3.39 3.00 2.57
C ILE A 66 3.59 1.52 2.29
N GLY A 67 3.65 0.72 3.36
CA GLY A 67 3.73 -0.74 3.27
C GLY A 67 2.38 -1.37 2.94
N GLU A 68 2.42 -2.63 2.50
CA GLU A 68 1.23 -3.43 2.20
C GLU A 68 1.15 -4.63 3.13
N SER A 69 -0.01 -4.84 3.75
CA SER A 69 -0.36 -6.01 4.61
C SER A 69 0.68 -6.37 5.69
N ALA A 70 1.56 -5.44 6.03
CA ALA A 70 2.62 -5.60 7.02
C ALA A 70 2.06 -5.38 8.43
N ARG A 71 1.90 -6.45 9.20
CA ARG A 71 1.32 -6.37 10.53
C ARG A 71 2.38 -6.17 11.62
N ARG A 72 2.11 -5.27 12.54
CA ARG A 72 2.99 -4.91 13.66
C ARG A 72 3.54 -6.10 14.45
N GLN A 73 2.73 -7.16 14.63
CA GLN A 73 3.11 -8.34 15.41
C GLN A 73 4.34 -9.07 14.87
N ASN A 74 4.69 -8.87 13.59
CA ASN A 74 5.86 -9.48 12.96
C ASN A 74 7.04 -8.52 12.83
N PHE A 75 7.00 -7.35 13.46
CA PHE A 75 8.13 -6.41 13.49
C PHE A 75 8.95 -6.58 14.77
N SER A 76 10.24 -6.85 14.64
CA SER A 76 11.17 -6.93 15.79
C SER A 76 11.24 -5.63 16.59
N LEU A 77 11.04 -4.47 15.94
CA LEU A 77 10.93 -3.16 16.59
C LEU A 77 9.77 -3.06 17.59
N TYR A 78 8.78 -3.93 17.50
CA TYR A 78 7.65 -4.01 18.45
C TYR A 78 7.76 -5.20 19.41
N GLY A 79 8.91 -5.88 19.45
CA GLY A 79 9.17 -7.00 20.36
C GLY A 79 8.86 -8.38 19.77
N TYR A 80 8.75 -8.51 18.46
CA TYR A 80 8.69 -9.82 17.82
C TYR A 80 10.00 -10.57 18.00
N SER A 81 9.93 -11.88 18.28
CA SER A 81 11.11 -12.69 18.63
C SER A 81 12.10 -12.91 17.48
N ARG A 82 11.65 -12.78 16.23
CA ARG A 82 12.50 -12.89 15.04
C ARG A 82 13.00 -11.50 14.63
N ASN A 83 14.27 -11.43 14.20
CA ASN A 83 14.85 -10.17 13.73
C ASN A 83 14.39 -9.84 12.31
N THR A 84 13.23 -9.22 12.19
CA THR A 84 12.60 -8.83 10.92
C THR A 84 12.89 -7.38 10.50
N ASN A 85 13.48 -6.56 11.40
CA ASN A 85 13.86 -5.18 11.10
C ASN A 85 15.33 -4.92 11.48
N PRO A 86 16.30 -5.68 10.88
CA PRO A 86 17.71 -5.54 11.25
C PRO A 86 18.29 -4.17 10.89
N LEU A 87 17.84 -3.53 9.81
CA LEU A 87 18.38 -2.25 9.34
C LEU A 87 17.76 -1.08 10.09
N LEU A 88 16.45 -0.99 10.20
CA LEU A 88 15.76 0.06 10.97
C LEU A 88 16.22 0.09 12.43
N ALA A 89 16.54 -1.06 13.03
CA ALA A 89 17.06 -1.14 14.39
C ALA A 89 18.43 -0.46 14.57
N THR A 90 19.18 -0.24 13.49
CA THR A 90 20.50 0.45 13.52
C THR A 90 20.42 1.94 13.26
N ILE A 91 19.28 2.43 12.75
CA ILE A 91 19.11 3.85 12.42
C ILE A 91 18.90 4.65 13.70
N PRO A 92 19.69 5.71 13.96
CA PRO A 92 19.47 6.56 15.13
C PRO A 92 18.15 7.36 14.99
N ASN A 93 17.53 7.68 16.10
CA ASN A 93 16.32 8.52 16.17
C ASN A 93 15.08 7.92 15.51
N VAL A 94 14.96 6.59 15.41
CA VAL A 94 13.73 5.93 14.98
C VAL A 94 12.70 6.01 16.11
N SER A 95 11.54 6.56 15.81
CA SER A 95 10.37 6.57 16.71
C SER A 95 9.36 5.51 16.26
N VAL A 96 8.87 4.72 17.21
CA VAL A 96 7.98 3.58 16.94
C VAL A 96 6.60 3.82 17.54
N PHE A 97 5.54 3.75 16.73
CA PHE A 97 4.17 4.05 17.14
C PHE A 97 3.27 2.82 17.05
N LYS A 98 2.35 2.68 18.00
CA LYS A 98 1.33 1.62 17.99
C LYS A 98 0.18 2.03 17.07
N ALA A 99 0.39 1.94 15.77
CA ALA A 99 -0.64 2.23 14.78
C ALA A 99 -1.59 1.05 14.55
N LYS A 100 -2.81 1.37 14.09
CA LYS A 100 -3.82 0.43 13.58
C LYS A 100 -4.24 0.89 12.20
N SER A 101 -4.46 -0.04 11.28
CA SER A 101 -5.07 0.29 9.98
C SER A 101 -6.54 0.67 10.18
N ALA A 102 -7.00 1.69 9.45
CA ALA A 102 -8.39 2.13 9.45
C ALA A 102 -9.31 1.14 8.71
N ALA A 103 -8.76 0.36 7.78
CA ALA A 103 -9.51 -0.62 7.00
C ALA A 103 -8.67 -1.88 6.72
N THR A 104 -9.34 -2.92 6.19
CA THR A 104 -8.73 -4.20 5.82
C THR A 104 -8.36 -4.29 4.34
N TYR A 105 -8.53 -3.21 3.57
CA TYR A 105 -8.21 -3.14 2.14
C TYR A 105 -7.50 -1.83 1.80
N THR A 106 -6.66 -1.88 0.78
CA THR A 106 -5.68 -0.86 0.42
C THR A 106 -6.31 0.52 0.20
N THR A 107 -7.33 0.64 -0.65
CA THR A 107 -7.90 1.94 -1.03
C THR A 107 -8.39 2.76 0.18
N ALA A 108 -9.12 2.13 1.11
CA ALA A 108 -9.62 2.85 2.28
C ALA A 108 -8.50 3.14 3.29
N SER A 109 -7.53 2.22 3.44
CA SER A 109 -6.39 2.42 4.35
C SER A 109 -5.48 3.54 3.86
N VAL A 110 -5.13 3.55 2.57
CA VAL A 110 -4.30 4.62 1.96
C VAL A 110 -5.04 5.96 2.00
N LYS A 111 -6.35 5.96 1.69
CA LYS A 111 -7.16 7.17 1.84
C LYS A 111 -7.08 7.71 3.27
N SER A 112 -7.29 6.88 4.28
CA SER A 112 -7.24 7.30 5.68
C SER A 112 -5.86 7.84 6.11
N ILE A 113 -4.75 7.30 5.58
CA ILE A 113 -3.40 7.81 5.83
C ILE A 113 -3.23 9.24 5.28
N LEU A 114 -3.87 9.53 4.15
CA LEU A 114 -3.67 10.77 3.38
C LEU A 114 -4.77 11.81 3.61
N ASP A 115 -5.87 11.43 4.26
CA ASP A 115 -7.04 12.28 4.47
C ASP A 115 -6.77 13.36 5.53
N TYR A 116 -7.36 14.52 5.36
CA TYR A 116 -7.27 15.62 6.33
C TYR A 116 -8.03 15.31 7.62
N LYS A 117 -9.21 14.70 7.48
CA LYS A 117 -10.08 14.30 8.60
C LYS A 117 -10.81 13.01 8.29
N GLU A 118 -10.96 12.18 9.29
CA GLU A 118 -11.75 10.94 9.22
C GLU A 118 -13.25 11.26 9.37
N THR A 119 -13.84 11.82 8.30
CA THR A 119 -15.27 12.17 8.21
C THR A 119 -15.89 11.57 6.95
N SER A 120 -17.20 11.79 6.76
CA SER A 120 -17.89 11.44 5.51
C SER A 120 -17.62 12.40 4.35
N ASP A 121 -17.01 13.56 4.63
CA ASP A 121 -16.69 14.56 3.61
C ASP A 121 -15.51 14.11 2.75
N LEU A 122 -15.51 14.56 1.50
CA LEU A 122 -14.43 14.27 0.57
C LEU A 122 -13.45 15.45 0.56
N TYR A 123 -12.49 15.44 1.48
CA TYR A 123 -11.40 16.40 1.45
C TYR A 123 -10.35 16.04 0.41
N GLU A 124 -9.64 17.04 -0.11
CA GLU A 124 -8.46 16.79 -0.92
C GLU A 124 -7.39 16.05 -0.11
N LEU A 125 -6.73 15.09 -0.75
CA LEU A 125 -5.72 14.27 -0.11
C LEU A 125 -4.40 15.02 0.02
N LEU A 126 -3.61 14.68 1.03
CA LEU A 126 -2.32 15.32 1.33
C LEU A 126 -1.41 15.52 0.10
N PRO A 127 -1.20 14.53 -0.79
CA PRO A 127 -0.38 14.74 -1.99
C PRO A 127 -0.94 15.81 -2.93
N ASN A 128 -2.26 15.84 -3.13
CA ASN A 128 -2.94 16.80 -4.00
C ASN A 128 -2.83 18.20 -3.41
N TYR A 129 -3.07 18.34 -2.09
CA TYR A 129 -2.91 19.58 -1.34
C TYR A 129 -1.50 20.14 -1.45
N LEU A 130 -0.48 19.32 -1.17
CA LEU A 130 0.91 19.72 -1.23
C LEU A 130 1.31 20.15 -2.65
N TYR A 131 0.91 19.37 -3.67
CA TYR A 131 1.20 19.70 -5.06
C TYR A 131 0.56 21.03 -5.49
N ARG A 132 -0.72 21.26 -5.13
CA ARG A 132 -1.45 22.50 -5.40
C ARG A 132 -0.79 23.71 -4.74
N ASN A 133 -0.16 23.52 -3.59
CA ASN A 133 0.57 24.55 -2.86
C ASN A 133 2.06 24.66 -3.25
N GLY A 134 2.46 24.09 -4.38
CA GLY A 134 3.78 24.29 -4.98
C GLY A 134 4.90 23.39 -4.49
N VAL A 135 4.61 22.39 -3.63
CA VAL A 135 5.54 21.33 -3.24
C VAL A 135 5.75 20.39 -4.44
N GLU A 136 6.97 19.95 -4.69
CA GLU A 136 7.24 18.87 -5.62
C GLU A 136 6.75 17.55 -5.01
N VAL A 137 5.76 16.92 -5.62
CA VAL A 137 5.24 15.64 -5.17
C VAL A 137 5.58 14.55 -6.17
N ILE A 138 6.26 13.50 -5.69
CA ILE A 138 6.63 12.30 -6.46
C ILE A 138 5.93 11.11 -5.83
N TRP A 139 5.05 10.46 -6.57
CA TRP A 139 4.39 9.21 -6.15
C TRP A 139 4.87 8.06 -7.00
N ARG A 140 5.46 7.04 -6.37
CA ARG A 140 5.90 5.80 -7.02
C ARG A 140 5.19 4.61 -6.39
N THR A 141 4.64 3.74 -7.22
CA THR A 141 3.86 2.60 -6.74
C THR A 141 4.14 1.32 -7.51
N SER A 142 4.32 0.24 -6.78
CA SER A 142 4.28 -1.15 -7.26
C SER A 142 2.96 -1.84 -6.85
N ASN A 143 2.06 -1.10 -6.22
CA ASN A 143 0.76 -1.54 -5.73
C ASN A 143 -0.38 -0.98 -6.61
N TRP A 144 -1.61 -1.26 -6.24
CA TRP A 144 -2.82 -0.76 -6.89
C TRP A 144 -3.87 -0.40 -5.82
N GLY A 145 -4.94 0.26 -6.26
CA GLY A 145 -6.05 0.61 -5.38
C GLY A 145 -5.82 1.90 -4.60
N GLU A 146 -4.90 2.76 -5.06
CA GLU A 146 -4.77 4.11 -4.52
C GLU A 146 -6.04 4.93 -4.73
N PRO A 147 -6.36 5.86 -3.81
CA PRO A 147 -7.35 6.89 -4.08
C PRO A 147 -6.88 7.82 -5.21
N PRO A 148 -7.75 8.65 -5.79
CA PRO A 148 -7.35 9.57 -6.86
C PRO A 148 -6.22 10.52 -6.45
N ILE A 149 -5.07 10.42 -7.13
CA ILE A 149 -3.89 11.24 -6.92
C ILE A 149 -3.71 12.16 -8.13
N HIS A 150 -3.86 13.46 -7.93
CA HIS A 150 -3.86 14.50 -8.98
C HIS A 150 -2.55 15.29 -8.95
N ILE A 151 -1.44 14.65 -9.32
CA ILE A 151 -0.10 15.23 -9.33
C ILE A 151 0.59 14.97 -10.66
N LYS A 152 1.66 15.73 -10.96
CA LYS A 152 2.41 15.58 -12.21
C LYS A 152 3.25 14.28 -12.26
N HIS A 153 3.91 13.93 -11.16
CA HIS A 153 4.85 12.81 -11.10
C HIS A 153 4.25 11.61 -10.37
N TYR A 154 3.19 11.03 -10.98
CA TYR A 154 2.64 9.74 -10.58
C TYR A 154 3.24 8.66 -11.48
N GLN A 155 4.05 7.76 -10.91
CA GLN A 155 4.88 6.78 -11.62
C GLN A 155 4.51 5.35 -11.17
N PRO A 156 3.67 4.64 -11.93
CA PRO A 156 3.33 3.25 -11.65
C PRO A 156 4.50 2.32 -12.01
N GLU A 157 4.50 1.13 -11.43
CA GLU A 157 5.53 0.09 -11.61
C GLU A 157 5.89 -0.14 -13.09
N LYS A 158 4.89 -0.18 -13.98
CA LYS A 158 5.10 -0.39 -15.41
C LYS A 158 6.01 0.68 -16.03
N GLU A 159 5.86 1.93 -15.63
CA GLU A 159 6.67 3.04 -16.10
C GLU A 159 8.09 2.96 -15.53
N LEU A 160 8.21 2.65 -14.24
CA LEU A 160 9.51 2.51 -13.57
C LEU A 160 10.32 1.35 -14.15
N LYS A 161 9.68 0.22 -14.42
CA LYS A 161 10.31 -0.97 -15.06
C LYS A 161 10.88 -0.68 -16.44
N ALA A 162 10.30 0.25 -17.20
CA ALA A 162 10.81 0.61 -18.51
C ALA A 162 12.23 1.19 -18.49
N ASN A 163 12.62 1.80 -17.36
CA ASN A 163 13.92 2.44 -17.17
C ASN A 163 14.81 1.70 -16.16
N CYS A 164 14.40 0.51 -15.72
CA CYS A 164 15.10 -0.28 -14.72
C CYS A 164 15.88 -1.41 -15.37
N GLN A 165 17.01 -1.82 -14.75
CA GLN A 165 17.83 -2.94 -15.18
C GLN A 165 18.20 -3.82 -13.99
N GLY A 166 18.28 -5.14 -14.23
CA GLY A 166 18.68 -6.12 -13.23
C GLY A 166 17.55 -6.70 -12.40
N GLU A 167 17.92 -7.49 -11.38
CA GLU A 167 16.99 -8.24 -10.52
C GLU A 167 16.03 -7.33 -9.73
N ALA A 168 16.53 -6.18 -9.30
CA ALA A 168 15.76 -5.19 -8.53
C ALA A 168 14.44 -4.78 -9.21
N CYS A 169 14.41 -4.82 -10.54
CA CYS A 169 13.24 -4.44 -11.34
C CYS A 169 12.04 -5.39 -11.17
N ALA A 170 12.26 -6.59 -10.66
CA ALA A 170 11.20 -7.57 -10.41
C ALA A 170 10.48 -7.35 -9.06
N TYR A 171 11.04 -6.49 -8.20
CA TYR A 171 10.61 -6.28 -6.81
C TYR A 171 10.40 -4.80 -6.49
N ASP A 172 10.02 -4.49 -5.26
CA ASP A 172 9.73 -3.12 -4.83
C ASP A 172 10.96 -2.16 -4.89
N GLU A 173 12.18 -2.68 -4.99
CA GLU A 173 13.37 -1.87 -5.29
C GLU A 173 13.22 -1.06 -6.60
N VAL A 174 12.35 -1.47 -7.53
CA VAL A 174 12.02 -0.69 -8.73
C VAL A 174 11.57 0.73 -8.41
N LEU A 175 10.96 0.94 -7.25
CA LEU A 175 10.52 2.26 -6.77
C LEU A 175 11.68 3.23 -6.55
N LEU A 176 12.90 2.72 -6.36
CA LEU A 176 14.10 3.50 -6.13
C LEU A 176 14.85 3.85 -7.43
N THR A 177 14.46 3.26 -8.57
CA THR A 177 15.14 3.45 -9.86
C THR A 177 15.17 4.93 -10.27
N GLY A 178 16.37 5.55 -10.32
CA GLY A 178 16.54 6.95 -10.69
C GLY A 178 15.85 7.95 -9.74
N LEU A 179 15.42 7.54 -8.52
CA LEU A 179 14.75 8.42 -7.57
C LEU A 179 15.67 9.50 -7.03
N LYS A 180 16.90 9.14 -6.70
CA LYS A 180 17.90 10.09 -6.21
C LYS A 180 18.17 11.20 -7.24
N GLU A 181 18.34 10.82 -8.49
CA GLU A 181 18.56 11.74 -9.61
C GLU A 181 17.35 12.66 -9.80
N GLN A 182 16.14 12.14 -9.71
CA GLN A 182 14.91 12.91 -9.80
C GLN A 182 14.78 13.93 -8.66
N ILE A 183 15.10 13.54 -7.43
CA ILE A 183 15.10 14.44 -6.26
C ILE A 183 16.15 15.54 -6.42
N LEU A 184 17.37 15.20 -6.88
CA LEU A 184 18.46 16.14 -7.04
C LEU A 184 18.23 17.11 -8.21
N ALA A 185 17.55 16.67 -9.26
CA ALA A 185 17.20 17.51 -10.43
C ALA A 185 16.06 18.49 -10.14
N SER A 186 15.32 18.32 -9.04
CA SER A 186 14.25 19.24 -8.69
C SER A 186 14.80 20.61 -8.27
N ASN A 187 14.21 21.66 -8.82
CA ASN A 187 14.46 23.05 -8.44
C ASN A 187 13.57 23.55 -7.29
N LYS A 188 12.73 22.68 -6.75
CA LYS A 188 11.86 23.00 -5.60
C LYS A 188 12.59 22.81 -4.28
N ASN A 189 12.29 23.67 -3.31
CA ASN A 189 12.84 23.55 -1.96
C ASN A 189 12.08 22.53 -1.10
N LYS A 190 10.81 22.27 -1.38
CA LYS A 190 9.99 21.31 -0.65
C LYS A 190 9.64 20.15 -1.57
N LEU A 191 10.05 18.94 -1.18
CA LEU A 191 9.75 17.70 -1.89
C LEU A 191 9.01 16.72 -0.96
N PHE A 192 7.97 16.11 -1.47
CA PHE A 192 7.25 15.03 -0.82
C PHE A 192 7.26 13.80 -1.72
N VAL A 193 7.90 12.73 -1.27
CA VAL A 193 8.05 11.48 -2.02
C VAL A 193 7.19 10.42 -1.35
N VAL A 194 6.34 9.75 -2.12
CA VAL A 194 5.57 8.60 -1.65
C VAL A 194 6.04 7.34 -2.38
N LEU A 195 6.41 6.32 -1.61
CA LEU A 195 6.76 4.98 -2.10
C LEU A 195 5.69 4.01 -1.58
N HIS A 196 4.81 3.55 -2.46
CA HIS A 196 3.75 2.61 -2.11
C HIS A 196 4.12 1.21 -2.59
N THR A 197 4.47 0.34 -1.64
CA THR A 197 5.02 -0.99 -1.88
C THR A 197 3.93 -2.06 -2.00
N SER A 198 4.27 -3.21 -2.59
CA SER A 198 3.40 -4.39 -2.68
C SER A 198 3.96 -5.63 -1.97
N THR A 199 5.13 -5.54 -1.34
CA THR A 199 5.92 -6.68 -0.88
C THR A 199 5.15 -7.68 -0.03
N SER A 200 4.41 -7.25 0.99
CA SER A 200 3.70 -8.19 1.89
C SER A 200 2.29 -8.56 1.42
N HIS A 201 1.94 -8.31 0.15
CA HIS A 201 0.65 -8.71 -0.41
C HIS A 201 0.62 -10.20 -0.74
N GLY A 202 -0.26 -10.96 -0.05
CA GLY A 202 -0.46 -12.39 -0.29
C GLY A 202 -1.15 -12.73 -1.63
N PRO A 203 -1.31 -14.02 -1.94
CA PRO A 203 -0.92 -15.18 -1.13
C PRO A 203 0.53 -15.66 -1.33
N GLN A 204 1.22 -15.30 -2.43
CA GLN A 204 2.56 -15.81 -2.76
C GLN A 204 3.67 -14.94 -2.15
N TYR A 205 3.82 -14.95 -0.85
CA TYR A 205 4.85 -14.15 -0.15
C TYR A 205 6.27 -14.47 -0.64
N SER A 206 6.61 -15.75 -0.89
CA SER A 206 7.94 -16.18 -1.36
C SER A 206 8.35 -15.61 -2.72
N LYS A 207 7.43 -15.02 -3.48
CA LYS A 207 7.70 -14.36 -4.77
C LYS A 207 7.82 -12.84 -4.66
N LYS A 208 7.74 -12.31 -3.45
CA LYS A 208 7.69 -10.85 -3.20
C LYS A 208 9.03 -10.25 -2.80
N TYR A 209 10.07 -11.04 -2.65
CA TYR A 209 11.43 -10.62 -2.30
C TYR A 209 12.48 -11.39 -3.10
N PRO A 210 13.67 -10.80 -3.34
CA PRO A 210 14.78 -11.50 -3.93
C PRO A 210 15.27 -12.69 -3.06
N PRO A 211 15.82 -13.77 -3.63
CA PRO A 211 16.27 -14.95 -2.88
C PRO A 211 17.25 -14.64 -1.73
N ARG A 212 18.03 -13.57 -1.83
CA ARG A 212 18.96 -13.13 -0.77
C ARG A 212 18.27 -12.73 0.53
N PHE A 213 16.96 -12.44 0.48
CA PHE A 213 16.15 -12.09 1.64
C PHE A 213 15.35 -13.28 2.20
N GLU A 214 15.56 -14.49 1.68
CA GLU A 214 14.98 -15.72 2.24
C GLU A 214 15.76 -16.18 3.47
N VAL A 215 15.65 -15.41 4.56
CA VAL A 215 16.35 -15.62 5.83
C VAL A 215 15.72 -16.75 6.63
N PHE A 216 14.38 -16.77 6.69
CA PHE A 216 13.61 -17.79 7.41
C PHE A 216 13.16 -18.88 6.45
N LYS A 217 13.45 -20.16 6.80
CA LYS A 217 13.24 -21.35 5.95
C LYS A 217 12.67 -22.51 6.76
N PRO A 218 11.96 -23.46 6.12
CA PRO A 218 11.50 -23.45 4.72
C PRO A 218 10.37 -22.45 4.48
N VAL A 219 10.08 -22.12 3.20
CA VAL A 219 9.03 -21.17 2.82
C VAL A 219 7.91 -21.82 2.02
N CYS A 220 6.70 -21.30 2.13
CA CYS A 220 5.57 -21.67 1.29
C CYS A 220 5.74 -21.12 -0.13
N ASN A 221 5.83 -22.02 -1.11
CA ASN A 221 5.93 -21.69 -2.54
C ASN A 221 4.61 -21.89 -3.30
N SER A 222 3.52 -22.26 -2.61
CA SER A 222 2.21 -22.49 -3.20
C SER A 222 1.34 -21.23 -3.18
N VAL A 223 0.51 -21.04 -4.22
CA VAL A 223 -0.61 -20.09 -4.21
C VAL A 223 -1.76 -20.57 -3.32
N GLU A 224 -1.88 -21.89 -3.17
CA GLU A 224 -2.86 -22.51 -2.29
C GLU A 224 -2.24 -22.68 -0.90
N LEU A 225 -2.53 -21.75 -0.02
CA LEU A 225 -1.95 -21.70 1.33
C LEU A 225 -2.21 -22.95 2.16
N GLY A 226 -3.32 -23.67 1.87
CA GLY A 226 -3.63 -24.96 2.50
C GLY A 226 -2.64 -26.10 2.23
N ASN A 227 -1.76 -25.96 1.23
CA ASN A 227 -0.73 -26.92 0.90
C ASN A 227 0.58 -26.73 1.69
N CYS A 228 0.64 -25.67 2.50
CA CYS A 228 1.81 -25.34 3.27
C CYS A 228 1.55 -25.46 4.78
N SER A 229 2.57 -25.74 5.54
CA SER A 229 2.52 -25.66 7.00
C SER A 229 2.41 -24.22 7.46
N HIS A 230 1.95 -24.03 8.70
CA HIS A 230 1.88 -22.71 9.31
C HIS A 230 3.25 -22.02 9.38
N ASP A 231 4.31 -22.78 9.69
CA ASP A 231 5.67 -22.24 9.81
C ASP A 231 6.22 -21.80 8.45
N GLU A 232 5.96 -22.53 7.37
CA GLU A 232 6.34 -22.12 6.02
C GLU A 232 5.67 -20.83 5.59
N LEU A 233 4.40 -20.63 5.97
CA LEU A 233 3.66 -19.39 5.70
C LEU A 233 4.25 -18.22 6.48
N ILE A 234 4.51 -18.39 7.78
CA ILE A 234 5.11 -17.36 8.63
C ILE A 234 6.53 -17.04 8.15
N ASN A 235 7.34 -18.03 7.79
CA ASN A 235 8.68 -17.82 7.26
C ASN A 235 8.65 -16.96 5.98
N ALA A 236 7.79 -17.32 5.02
CA ALA A 236 7.64 -16.56 3.79
C ALA A 236 7.17 -15.13 4.04
N TYR A 237 6.22 -14.94 4.96
CA TYR A 237 5.73 -13.62 5.34
C TYR A 237 6.78 -12.78 6.08
N ASP A 238 7.49 -13.35 7.04
CA ASP A 238 8.54 -12.64 7.79
C ASP A 238 9.69 -12.18 6.87
N ASN A 239 10.02 -12.97 5.85
CA ASN A 239 10.99 -12.57 4.82
C ASN A 239 10.52 -11.34 4.02
N THR A 240 9.20 -11.16 3.82
CA THR A 240 8.69 -9.92 3.20
C THR A 240 8.94 -8.70 4.07
N ILE A 241 8.85 -8.85 5.39
CA ILE A 241 9.14 -7.76 6.35
C ILE A 241 10.63 -7.42 6.33
N VAL A 242 11.51 -8.45 6.33
CA VAL A 242 12.97 -8.24 6.21
C VAL A 242 13.31 -7.49 4.92
N TYR A 243 12.66 -7.82 3.81
CA TYR A 243 12.88 -7.13 2.55
C TYR A 243 12.34 -5.69 2.55
N THR A 244 11.21 -5.45 3.21
CA THR A 244 10.68 -4.08 3.35
C THR A 244 11.56 -3.20 4.26
N ASP A 245 12.28 -3.82 5.20
CA ASP A 245 13.24 -3.14 6.09
C ASP A 245 14.52 -2.67 5.35
N TYR A 246 14.87 -3.39 4.27
CA TYR A 246 15.98 -3.06 3.40
C TYR A 246 15.67 -1.88 2.50
#